data_a0dd5d8f6dc4312a5f5809b19aae3d93
#
_entry.id   a0dd5d8f6dc4312a5f5809b19aae3d93
#
_cell.length_a   1.000
_cell.length_b   1.000
_cell.length_c   1.000
_cell.angle_alpha   90.00
_cell.angle_beta   90.00
_cell.angle_gamma   90.00
#
_symmetry.space_group_name_H-M   'P 1'
#
loop_
_entity.id
_entity.type
_entity.pdbx_description
1 polymer ?
#
loop_
_entity_poly.entity_id
_entity_poly.type
_entity_poly.pdbx_seq_one_letter_code
_entity_poly.pdbx_strand_id
1 'polypeptide(L)'
;MSILSQLNSSAMYAICGGIVAFVALICIVFLIRAWRAGLALGMDPVKLKCVVVSSATFSALPSVGILLGVIALSGSLGTPWPWLRLSVIGALHYETQVAQAAAEQVGMKSLSAAEMTPQGFATIALLMSLCIIWGIVLSIFFNKRYTRKLSSGSGSGTGAAGFGDLAMTAMFIGLVSAYIGSYLGGFISSNGRFTFSGDWTPLLVAAVSAGVMALFVYLAEKKHITWVENFSIAGSMLAGMAAAVLVGLI
;
A
#
# COMPACT_ATOMS: atom_id res chain seq x y z
N MET A 1 9.18 15.73 -28.86
CA MET A 1 8.07 15.11 -28.08
C MET A 1 8.44 15.23 -26.62
N SER A 2 7.52 15.69 -25.76
CA SER A 2 7.79 15.71 -24.33
C SER A 2 7.94 14.27 -23.83
N ILE A 3 8.78 14.05 -22.82
CA ILE A 3 8.99 12.70 -22.24
C ILE A 3 7.68 12.07 -21.80
N LEU A 4 6.77 12.86 -21.24
CA LEU A 4 5.44 12.41 -20.84
C LEU A 4 4.61 11.85 -22.01
N SER A 5 4.74 12.39 -23.22
CA SER A 5 4.03 11.85 -24.38
C SER A 5 4.58 10.48 -24.80
N GLN A 6 5.87 10.24 -24.60
CA GLN A 6 6.47 8.92 -24.83
C GLN A 6 6.04 7.91 -23.76
N LEU A 7 6.05 8.30 -22.49
CA LEU A 7 5.62 7.47 -21.37
C LEU A 7 4.11 7.15 -21.41
N ASN A 8 3.31 8.03 -22.00
CA ASN A 8 1.87 7.82 -22.25
C ASN A 8 1.57 7.30 -23.66
N SER A 9 2.53 6.63 -24.31
CA SER A 9 2.32 6.05 -25.64
C SER A 9 1.36 4.87 -25.61
N SER A 10 0.66 4.63 -26.74
CA SER A 10 -0.25 3.48 -26.88
C SER A 10 0.44 2.14 -26.62
N ALA A 11 1.73 2.03 -26.95
CA ALA A 11 2.52 0.83 -26.67
C ALA A 11 2.68 0.58 -25.17
N MET A 12 2.98 1.63 -24.36
CA MET A 12 3.06 1.53 -22.91
C MET A 12 1.71 1.14 -22.27
N TYR A 13 0.61 1.73 -22.76
CA TYR A 13 -0.73 1.32 -22.31
C TYR A 13 -1.06 -0.12 -22.68
N ALA A 14 -0.68 -0.59 -23.86
CA ALA A 14 -0.92 -1.97 -24.30
C ALA A 14 -0.12 -2.97 -23.44
N ILE A 15 1.15 -2.70 -23.16
CA ILE A 15 2.01 -3.56 -22.34
C ILE A 15 1.49 -3.59 -20.89
N CYS A 16 1.33 -2.43 -20.26
CA CYS A 16 0.89 -2.34 -18.87
C CYS A 16 -0.54 -2.90 -18.71
N GLY A 17 -1.45 -2.55 -19.62
CA GLY A 17 -2.82 -3.06 -19.62
C GLY A 17 -2.90 -4.55 -19.86
N GLY A 18 -2.05 -5.10 -20.72
CA GLY A 18 -1.95 -6.56 -20.94
C GLY A 18 -1.53 -7.32 -19.69
N ILE A 19 -0.55 -6.79 -18.95
CA ILE A 19 -0.11 -7.39 -17.67
C ILE A 19 -1.22 -7.30 -16.61
N VAL A 20 -1.88 -6.15 -16.49
CA VAL A 20 -3.00 -5.97 -15.53
C VAL A 20 -4.14 -6.92 -15.87
N ALA A 21 -4.51 -7.04 -17.16
CA ALA A 21 -5.54 -7.97 -17.62
C ALA A 21 -5.18 -9.44 -17.34
N PHE A 22 -3.92 -9.82 -17.55
CA PHE A 22 -3.43 -11.15 -17.23
C PHE A 22 -3.55 -11.48 -15.73
N VAL A 23 -3.14 -10.54 -14.87
CA VAL A 23 -3.27 -10.71 -13.41
C VAL A 23 -4.73 -10.77 -13.00
N ALA A 24 -5.59 -9.92 -13.55
CA ALA A 24 -7.03 -9.96 -13.27
C ALA A 24 -7.65 -11.31 -13.66
N LEU A 25 -7.25 -11.88 -14.80
CA LEU A 25 -7.68 -13.21 -15.22
C LEU A 25 -7.25 -14.30 -14.23
N ILE A 26 -6.01 -14.25 -13.77
CA ILE A 26 -5.51 -15.16 -12.73
C ILE A 26 -6.35 -15.03 -11.44
N CYS A 27 -6.64 -13.82 -10.99
CA CYS A 27 -7.47 -13.57 -9.81
C CYS A 27 -8.87 -14.19 -9.96
N ILE A 28 -9.50 -14.04 -11.13
CA ILE A 28 -10.81 -14.65 -11.41
C ILE A 28 -10.72 -16.19 -11.37
N VAL A 29 -9.69 -16.79 -11.96
CA VAL A 29 -9.48 -18.24 -11.93
C VAL A 29 -9.32 -18.73 -10.47
N PHE A 30 -8.53 -18.03 -9.65
CA PHE A 30 -8.37 -18.39 -8.24
C PHE A 30 -9.66 -18.22 -7.45
N LEU A 31 -10.43 -17.17 -7.70
CA LEU A 31 -11.75 -16.97 -7.07
C LEU A 31 -12.71 -18.13 -7.38
N ILE A 32 -12.78 -18.54 -8.65
CA ILE A 32 -13.63 -19.66 -9.06
C ILE A 32 -13.16 -20.98 -8.40
N ARG A 33 -11.86 -21.22 -8.37
CA ARG A 33 -11.30 -22.40 -7.69
C ARG A 33 -11.58 -22.41 -6.20
N ALA A 34 -11.39 -21.27 -5.53
CA ALA A 34 -11.67 -21.12 -4.10
C ALA A 34 -13.15 -21.35 -3.80
N TRP A 35 -14.03 -20.78 -4.62
CA TRP A 35 -15.48 -20.99 -4.51
C TRP A 35 -15.85 -22.46 -4.63
N ARG A 36 -15.34 -23.15 -5.66
CA ARG A 36 -15.59 -24.60 -5.86
C ARG A 36 -15.05 -25.45 -4.71
N ALA A 37 -13.84 -25.11 -4.22
CA ALA A 37 -13.25 -25.81 -3.07
C ALA A 37 -14.07 -25.60 -1.80
N GLY A 38 -14.59 -24.39 -1.55
CA GLY A 38 -15.48 -24.13 -0.42
C GLY A 38 -16.76 -24.95 -0.47
N LEU A 39 -17.40 -25.05 -1.65
CA LEU A 39 -18.57 -25.91 -1.83
C LEU A 39 -18.25 -27.41 -1.62
N ALA A 40 -17.10 -27.87 -2.10
CA ALA A 40 -16.66 -29.27 -1.93
C ALA A 40 -16.39 -29.63 -0.46
N LEU A 41 -16.01 -28.64 0.37
CA LEU A 41 -15.84 -28.78 1.82
C LEU A 41 -17.16 -28.66 2.61
N GLY A 42 -18.32 -28.53 1.92
CA GLY A 42 -19.63 -28.42 2.55
C GLY A 42 -19.94 -27.05 3.14
N MET A 43 -19.24 -26.00 2.74
CA MET A 43 -19.56 -24.63 3.19
C MET A 43 -20.87 -24.15 2.57
N ASP A 44 -21.67 -23.45 3.37
CA ASP A 44 -22.93 -22.86 2.93
C ASP A 44 -22.66 -21.79 1.83
N PRO A 45 -23.33 -21.90 0.65
CA PRO A 45 -23.20 -20.93 -0.43
C PRO A 45 -23.54 -19.49 -0.02
N VAL A 46 -24.46 -19.32 0.93
CA VAL A 46 -24.84 -18.00 1.44
C VAL A 46 -23.69 -17.37 2.21
N LYS A 47 -22.98 -18.14 3.03
CA LYS A 47 -21.78 -17.68 3.74
C LYS A 47 -20.66 -17.34 2.78
N LEU A 48 -20.43 -18.16 1.76
CA LEU A 48 -19.42 -17.88 0.73
C LEU A 48 -19.72 -16.58 -0.01
N LYS A 49 -20.97 -16.35 -0.40
CA LYS A 49 -21.40 -15.09 -1.03
C LYS A 49 -21.19 -13.91 -0.10
N CYS A 50 -21.53 -14.04 1.17
CA CYS A 50 -21.31 -12.98 2.18
C CYS A 50 -19.82 -12.61 2.28
N VAL A 51 -18.92 -13.60 2.32
CA VAL A 51 -17.47 -13.38 2.34
C VAL A 51 -16.99 -12.61 1.11
N VAL A 52 -17.44 -13.01 -0.08
CA VAL A 52 -17.04 -12.33 -1.33
C VAL A 52 -17.52 -10.87 -1.33
N VAL A 53 -18.79 -10.64 -0.99
CA VAL A 53 -19.37 -9.28 -0.95
C VAL A 53 -18.68 -8.41 0.09
N SER A 54 -18.47 -8.94 1.30
CA SER A 54 -17.75 -8.22 2.35
C SER A 54 -16.33 -7.87 1.92
N SER A 55 -15.57 -8.82 1.36
CA SER A 55 -14.23 -8.57 0.85
C SER A 55 -14.20 -7.49 -0.23
N ALA A 56 -15.14 -7.51 -1.18
CA ALA A 56 -15.27 -6.51 -2.21
C ALA A 56 -15.55 -5.11 -1.63
N THR A 57 -16.47 -5.03 -0.67
CA THR A 57 -16.83 -3.77 -0.01
C THR A 57 -15.64 -3.20 0.77
N PHE A 58 -14.92 -4.04 1.52
CA PHE A 58 -13.73 -3.62 2.26
C PHE A 58 -12.59 -3.17 1.35
N SER A 59 -12.47 -3.73 0.15
CA SER A 59 -11.44 -3.37 -0.82
C SER A 59 -11.74 -2.07 -1.56
N ALA A 60 -13.01 -1.65 -1.66
CA ALA A 60 -13.42 -0.49 -2.44
C ALA A 60 -12.79 0.82 -1.93
N LEU A 61 -12.82 1.05 -0.62
CA LEU A 61 -12.31 2.30 -0.02
C LEU A 61 -10.78 2.45 -0.11
N PRO A 62 -9.95 1.45 0.24
CA PRO A 62 -8.51 1.51 -0.01
C PRO A 62 -8.16 1.72 -1.47
N SER A 63 -8.98 1.19 -2.40
CA SER A 63 -8.77 1.37 -3.85
C SER A 63 -8.86 2.83 -4.29
N VAL A 64 -9.70 3.64 -3.64
CA VAL A 64 -9.77 5.10 -3.90
C VAL A 64 -8.44 5.77 -3.54
N GLY A 65 -7.83 5.41 -2.40
CA GLY A 65 -6.52 5.91 -2.01
C GLY A 65 -5.42 5.53 -3.01
N ILE A 66 -5.45 4.29 -3.51
CA ILE A 66 -4.53 3.81 -4.55
C ILE A 66 -4.73 4.60 -5.85
N LEU A 67 -5.96 4.86 -6.26
CA LEU A 67 -6.27 5.66 -7.46
C LEU A 67 -5.70 7.07 -7.37
N LEU A 68 -5.85 7.73 -6.22
CA LEU A 68 -5.25 9.04 -5.97
C LEU A 68 -3.72 8.97 -6.04
N GLY A 69 -3.12 7.89 -5.54
CA GLY A 69 -1.69 7.64 -5.68
C GLY A 69 -1.23 7.47 -7.13
N VAL A 70 -2.01 6.77 -7.96
CA VAL A 70 -1.74 6.67 -9.40
C VAL A 70 -1.76 8.06 -10.04
N ILE A 71 -2.74 8.88 -9.72
CA ILE A 71 -2.87 10.26 -10.24
C ILE A 71 -1.65 11.10 -9.81
N ALA A 72 -1.26 11.03 -8.55
CA ALA A 72 -0.11 11.78 -8.02
C ALA A 72 1.20 11.41 -8.72
N LEU A 73 1.46 10.12 -8.93
CA LEU A 73 2.68 9.65 -9.63
C LEU A 73 2.62 9.82 -11.15
N SER A 74 1.43 9.91 -11.73
CA SER A 74 1.28 10.03 -13.18
C SER A 74 1.83 11.33 -13.74
N GLY A 75 1.90 12.38 -12.92
CA GLY A 75 2.49 13.66 -13.28
C GLY A 75 3.99 13.60 -13.57
N SER A 76 4.70 12.63 -13.01
CA SER A 76 6.16 12.48 -13.16
C SER A 76 6.57 11.24 -13.99
N LEU A 77 5.90 10.12 -13.79
CA LEU A 77 6.25 8.82 -14.38
C LEU A 77 5.35 8.40 -15.55
N GLY A 78 4.41 9.25 -15.97
CA GLY A 78 3.35 8.87 -16.90
C GLY A 78 2.29 7.99 -16.23
N THR A 79 1.12 7.84 -16.85
CA THR A 79 -0.01 7.12 -16.25
C THR A 79 0.14 5.59 -16.29
N PRO A 80 0.61 4.96 -17.38
CA PRO A 80 0.60 3.49 -17.50
C PRO A 80 1.46 2.79 -16.46
N TRP A 81 2.63 3.35 -16.14
CA TRP A 81 3.58 2.72 -15.22
C TRP A 81 3.09 2.71 -13.77
N PRO A 82 2.72 3.85 -13.13
CA PRO A 82 2.13 3.84 -11.80
C PRO A 82 0.84 3.02 -11.72
N TRP A 83 0.01 3.06 -12.76
CA TRP A 83 -1.19 2.22 -12.82
C TRP A 83 -0.87 0.73 -12.73
N LEU A 84 0.08 0.23 -13.54
CA LEU A 84 0.54 -1.16 -13.47
C LEU A 84 1.08 -1.49 -12.08
N ARG A 85 1.97 -0.66 -11.56
CA ARG A 85 2.67 -0.92 -10.31
C ARG A 85 1.71 -0.97 -9.12
N LEU A 86 0.87 0.02 -8.96
CA LEU A 86 -0.06 0.12 -7.84
C LEU A 86 -1.25 -0.84 -7.94
N SER A 87 -1.62 -1.28 -9.16
CA SER A 87 -2.71 -2.25 -9.34
C SER A 87 -2.28 -3.70 -9.10
N VAL A 88 -1.00 -4.04 -9.27
CA VAL A 88 -0.56 -5.44 -9.25
C VAL A 88 0.19 -5.79 -7.97
N ILE A 89 1.26 -5.10 -7.64
CA ILE A 89 2.15 -5.49 -6.52
C ILE A 89 2.54 -4.30 -5.64
N GLY A 90 2.43 -3.06 -6.15
CA GLY A 90 2.95 -1.89 -5.48
C GLY A 90 2.12 -1.43 -4.28
N ALA A 91 2.81 -0.81 -3.33
CA ALA A 91 2.22 0.00 -2.29
C ALA A 91 2.63 1.45 -2.52
N LEU A 92 1.67 2.38 -2.55
CA LEU A 92 1.93 3.79 -2.89
C LEU A 92 3.12 4.37 -2.14
N HIS A 93 3.15 4.16 -0.83
CA HIS A 93 4.19 4.70 0.03
C HIS A 93 5.59 4.17 -0.30
N TYR A 94 5.70 2.88 -0.56
CA TYR A 94 6.94 2.24 -0.97
C TYR A 94 7.39 2.71 -2.36
N GLU A 95 6.47 2.76 -3.31
CA GLU A 95 6.77 3.14 -4.70
C GLU A 95 7.24 4.60 -4.80
N THR A 96 6.62 5.51 -4.05
CA THR A 96 7.04 6.93 -4.01
C THR A 96 8.43 7.09 -3.42
N GLN A 97 8.74 6.42 -2.31
CA GLN A 97 10.06 6.52 -1.68
C GLN A 97 11.17 5.95 -2.57
N VAL A 98 10.95 4.79 -3.18
CA VAL A 98 11.92 4.17 -4.09
C VAL A 98 12.11 5.02 -5.35
N ALA A 99 11.00 5.54 -5.92
CA ALA A 99 11.09 6.41 -7.10
C ALA A 99 11.87 7.69 -6.80
N GLN A 100 11.63 8.31 -5.64
CA GLN A 100 12.33 9.52 -5.23
C GLN A 100 13.81 9.26 -4.96
N ALA A 101 14.16 8.22 -4.20
CA ALA A 101 15.54 7.83 -3.94
C ALA A 101 16.29 7.47 -5.24
N ALA A 102 15.62 6.80 -6.19
CA ALA A 102 16.19 6.51 -7.49
C ALA A 102 16.42 7.77 -8.33
N ALA A 103 15.48 8.73 -8.31
CA ALA A 103 15.61 9.99 -9.00
C ALA A 103 16.81 10.82 -8.48
N GLU A 104 17.00 10.88 -7.17
CA GLU A 104 18.13 11.53 -6.53
C GLU A 104 19.48 10.91 -6.95
N GLN A 105 19.55 9.57 -7.04
CA GLN A 105 20.76 8.86 -7.50
C GLN A 105 21.10 9.11 -8.97
N VAL A 106 20.11 9.40 -9.79
CA VAL A 106 20.32 9.78 -11.21
C VAL A 106 20.65 11.27 -11.37
N GLY A 107 20.70 12.01 -10.26
CA GLY A 107 21.06 13.44 -10.25
C GLY A 107 19.88 14.38 -10.47
N MET A 108 18.65 13.90 -10.38
CA MET A 108 17.44 14.73 -10.42
C MET A 108 17.23 15.39 -9.05
N LYS A 109 16.87 16.67 -9.04
CA LYS A 109 16.57 17.39 -7.78
C LYS A 109 15.25 16.98 -7.17
N SER A 110 14.30 16.58 -8.02
CA SER A 110 12.98 16.13 -7.62
C SER A 110 12.41 15.16 -8.65
N LEU A 111 11.43 14.33 -8.20
CA LEU A 111 10.69 13.44 -9.09
C LEU A 111 9.68 14.28 -9.91
N SER A 112 10.15 14.97 -10.95
CA SER A 112 9.33 15.82 -11.80
C SER A 112 9.48 15.46 -13.29
N ALA A 113 8.41 15.66 -14.06
CA ALA A 113 8.44 15.42 -15.50
C ALA A 113 9.40 16.35 -16.25
N ALA A 114 9.72 17.53 -15.69
CA ALA A 114 10.61 18.50 -16.31
C ALA A 114 12.07 18.03 -16.34
N GLU A 115 12.49 17.30 -15.31
CA GLU A 115 13.85 16.76 -15.17
C GLU A 115 13.95 15.31 -15.68
N MET A 116 12.83 14.67 -16.01
CA MET A 116 12.80 13.27 -16.40
C MET A 116 13.47 13.05 -17.76
N THR A 117 14.39 12.10 -17.79
CA THR A 117 15.01 11.61 -19.03
C THR A 117 14.60 10.16 -19.30
N PRO A 118 14.69 9.65 -20.54
CA PRO A 118 14.39 8.24 -20.81
C PRO A 118 15.26 7.28 -20.00
N GLN A 119 16.54 7.61 -19.81
CA GLN A 119 17.48 6.83 -18.99
C GLN A 119 17.09 6.91 -17.50
N GLY A 120 16.73 8.11 -17.01
CA GLY A 120 16.26 8.31 -15.64
C GLY A 120 15.00 7.48 -15.35
N PHE A 121 14.01 7.52 -16.24
CA PHE A 121 12.82 6.69 -16.13
C PHE A 121 13.13 5.18 -16.12
N ALA A 122 13.99 4.72 -17.05
CA ALA A 122 14.36 3.30 -17.10
C ALA A 122 15.06 2.85 -15.81
N THR A 123 15.96 3.68 -15.26
CA THR A 123 16.65 3.38 -13.98
C THR A 123 15.66 3.33 -12.82
N ILE A 124 14.76 4.32 -12.71
CA ILE A 124 13.71 4.36 -11.67
C ILE A 124 12.83 3.11 -11.78
N ALA A 125 12.32 2.81 -12.97
CA ALA A 125 11.46 1.67 -13.21
C ALA A 125 12.14 0.33 -12.88
N LEU A 126 13.42 0.19 -13.20
CA LEU A 126 14.22 -0.99 -12.91
C LEU A 126 14.46 -1.14 -11.41
N LEU A 127 14.86 -0.07 -10.71
CA LEU A 127 15.05 -0.09 -9.26
C LEU A 127 13.76 -0.41 -8.50
N MET A 128 12.65 0.24 -8.86
CA MET A 128 11.34 -0.07 -8.30
C MET A 128 11.00 -1.55 -8.44
N SER A 129 11.32 -2.17 -9.59
CA SER A 129 11.06 -3.58 -9.85
C SER A 129 11.99 -4.50 -9.08
N LEU A 130 13.29 -4.22 -9.05
CA LEU A 130 14.30 -5.05 -8.36
C LEU A 130 14.07 -5.08 -6.86
N CYS A 131 13.75 -3.95 -6.25
CA CYS A 131 13.53 -3.89 -4.81
C CYS A 131 12.39 -4.79 -4.33
N ILE A 132 11.33 -4.93 -5.12
CA ILE A 132 10.16 -5.76 -4.74
C ILE A 132 10.38 -7.27 -4.99
N ILE A 133 11.21 -7.63 -5.98
CA ILE A 133 11.46 -9.03 -6.36
C ILE A 133 12.00 -9.83 -5.17
N TRP A 134 12.88 -9.26 -4.35
CA TRP A 134 13.44 -9.95 -3.19
C TRP A 134 12.38 -10.38 -2.19
N GLY A 135 11.38 -9.56 -1.92
CA GLY A 135 10.26 -9.92 -1.05
C GLY A 135 9.45 -11.10 -1.60
N ILE A 136 9.21 -11.13 -2.91
CA ILE A 136 8.50 -12.23 -3.58
C ILE A 136 9.33 -13.52 -3.53
N VAL A 137 10.62 -13.45 -3.84
CA VAL A 137 11.52 -14.61 -3.81
C VAL A 137 11.57 -15.20 -2.39
N LEU A 138 11.78 -14.39 -1.37
CA LEU A 138 11.74 -14.82 0.02
C LEU A 138 10.39 -15.45 0.39
N SER A 139 9.28 -14.85 -0.04
CA SER A 139 7.95 -15.41 0.20
C SER A 139 7.77 -16.80 -0.42
N ILE A 140 8.25 -17.04 -1.63
CA ILE A 140 8.16 -18.35 -2.29
C ILE A 140 8.84 -19.45 -1.46
N PHE A 141 10.04 -19.16 -0.92
CA PHE A 141 10.80 -20.16 -0.18
C PHE A 141 10.34 -20.34 1.27
N PHE A 142 9.95 -19.25 1.94
CA PHE A 142 9.70 -19.25 3.39
C PHE A 142 8.22 -19.29 3.76
N ASN A 143 7.30 -18.91 2.88
CA ASN A 143 5.86 -18.77 3.19
C ASN A 143 5.26 -20.08 3.72
N LYS A 144 5.59 -21.23 3.13
CA LYS A 144 5.07 -22.55 3.58
C LYS A 144 5.47 -22.87 5.02
N ARG A 145 6.72 -22.56 5.41
CA ARG A 145 7.21 -22.79 6.78
C ARG A 145 6.57 -21.80 7.76
N TYR A 146 6.47 -20.55 7.34
CA TYR A 146 5.88 -19.48 8.13
C TYR A 146 4.39 -19.75 8.39
N THR A 147 3.60 -20.02 7.36
CA THR A 147 2.17 -20.31 7.48
C THR A 147 1.90 -21.55 8.34
N ARG A 148 2.73 -22.59 8.23
CA ARG A 148 2.61 -23.78 9.07
C ARG A 148 2.87 -23.48 10.55
N LYS A 149 3.85 -22.63 10.86
CA LYS A 149 4.10 -22.19 12.25
C LYS A 149 2.97 -21.33 12.80
N LEU A 150 2.40 -20.43 11.97
CA LEU A 150 1.22 -19.65 12.36
C LEU A 150 0.04 -20.55 12.70
N SER A 151 -0.26 -21.53 11.84
CA SER A 151 -1.41 -22.43 12.03
C SER A 151 -1.22 -23.39 13.22
N SER A 152 0.02 -23.78 13.53
CA SER A 152 0.32 -24.66 14.66
C SER A 152 0.16 -23.96 16.03
N GLY A 153 0.26 -22.65 16.08
CA GLY A 153 0.11 -21.86 17.32
C GLY A 153 -1.36 -21.58 17.71
N SER A 154 -2.30 -21.76 16.79
CA SER A 154 -3.71 -21.44 17.01
C SER A 154 -4.51 -22.52 17.77
N GLY A 155 -3.90 -23.66 18.08
CA GLY A 155 -4.58 -24.84 18.67
C GLY A 155 -4.26 -25.12 20.14
N SER A 156 -3.40 -24.37 20.82
CA SER A 156 -3.05 -24.61 22.20
C SER A 156 -3.81 -23.66 23.13
N GLY A 157 -4.82 -24.20 23.78
CA GLY A 157 -5.76 -23.49 24.66
C GLY A 157 -5.20 -23.00 26.01
N THR A 158 -4.05 -22.39 26.01
CA THR A 158 -3.53 -21.63 27.13
C THR A 158 -3.45 -20.16 26.71
N GLY A 159 -4.05 -19.26 27.47
CA GLY A 159 -4.25 -17.83 27.19
C GLY A 159 -3.00 -16.97 26.92
N ALA A 160 -1.96 -17.55 26.36
CA ALA A 160 -0.80 -16.85 25.81
C ALA A 160 -1.03 -16.66 24.30
N ALA A 161 -0.86 -15.42 23.82
CA ALA A 161 -0.88 -15.07 22.41
C ALA A 161 0.00 -16.04 21.61
N GLY A 162 -0.59 -16.70 20.60
CA GLY A 162 0.14 -17.63 19.74
C GLY A 162 1.32 -16.95 19.04
N PHE A 163 2.32 -17.72 18.63
CA PHE A 163 3.46 -17.18 17.86
C PHE A 163 3.00 -16.31 16.67
N GLY A 164 1.88 -16.68 16.05
CA GLY A 164 1.30 -15.93 14.94
C GLY A 164 0.87 -14.52 15.34
N ASP A 165 0.18 -14.38 16.46
CA ASP A 165 -0.30 -13.08 16.96
C ASP A 165 0.86 -12.19 17.40
N LEU A 166 1.87 -12.77 18.06
CA LEU A 166 3.10 -12.05 18.42
C LEU A 166 3.89 -11.61 17.19
N ALA A 167 4.05 -12.47 16.19
CA ALA A 167 4.75 -12.14 14.96
C ALA A 167 4.03 -11.05 14.16
N MET A 168 2.70 -11.12 14.05
CA MET A 168 1.89 -10.07 13.42
C MET A 168 2.01 -8.74 14.16
N THR A 169 1.85 -8.76 15.47
CA THR A 169 1.97 -7.54 16.30
C THR A 169 3.37 -6.93 16.18
N ALA A 170 4.43 -7.74 16.27
CA ALA A 170 5.81 -7.27 16.12
C ALA A 170 6.07 -6.67 14.73
N MET A 171 5.51 -7.28 13.67
CA MET A 171 5.62 -6.76 12.31
C MET A 171 4.94 -5.40 12.17
N PHE A 172 3.72 -5.24 12.70
CA PHE A 172 3.00 -3.95 12.66
C PHE A 172 3.71 -2.87 13.49
N ILE A 173 4.18 -3.20 14.70
CA ILE A 173 4.96 -2.25 15.52
C ILE A 173 6.23 -1.83 14.78
N GLY A 174 6.97 -2.78 14.18
CA GLY A 174 8.16 -2.50 13.40
C GLY A 174 7.88 -1.60 12.19
N LEU A 175 6.81 -1.88 11.45
CA LEU A 175 6.39 -1.07 10.30
C LEU A 175 6.02 0.36 10.72
N VAL A 176 5.18 0.52 11.73
CA VAL A 176 4.76 1.84 12.26
C VAL A 176 5.97 2.61 12.77
N SER A 177 6.87 1.96 13.52
CA SER A 177 8.09 2.58 14.02
C SER A 177 9.01 3.05 12.90
N ALA A 178 9.14 2.27 11.82
CA ALA A 178 9.94 2.65 10.65
C ALA A 178 9.37 3.89 9.96
N TYR A 179 8.05 3.99 9.81
CA TYR A 179 7.41 5.16 9.22
C TYR A 179 7.53 6.41 10.11
N ILE A 180 7.27 6.28 11.39
CA ILE A 180 7.45 7.40 12.35
C ILE A 180 8.91 7.84 12.32
N GLY A 181 9.86 6.90 12.33
CA GLY A 181 11.29 7.20 12.23
C GLY A 181 11.67 7.93 10.94
N SER A 182 11.09 7.53 9.80
CA SER A 182 11.30 8.19 8.51
C SER A 182 10.75 9.63 8.51
N TYR A 183 9.55 9.85 9.05
CA TYR A 183 8.96 11.19 9.12
C TYR A 183 9.70 12.10 10.08
N LEU A 184 10.10 11.59 11.25
CA LEU A 184 10.94 12.32 12.21
C LEU A 184 12.32 12.63 11.61
N GLY A 185 12.92 11.68 10.90
CA GLY A 185 14.18 11.87 10.22
C GLY A 185 14.12 12.98 9.18
N GLY A 186 13.05 13.02 8.37
CA GLY A 186 12.80 14.09 7.40
C GLY A 186 12.57 15.45 8.04
N PHE A 187 11.95 15.49 9.23
CA PHE A 187 11.73 16.73 9.97
C PHE A 187 13.01 17.27 10.64
N ILE A 188 13.84 16.37 11.20
CA ILE A 188 15.01 16.75 12.02
C ILE A 188 16.26 16.93 11.14
N SER A 189 16.40 16.20 10.04
CA SER A 189 17.61 16.18 9.21
C SER A 189 17.36 16.78 7.84
N SER A 190 17.68 18.06 7.70
CA SER A 190 17.81 18.70 6.39
C SER A 190 19.29 18.86 6.07
N ASN A 191 19.75 18.30 4.93
CA ASN A 191 21.12 18.41 4.41
C ASN A 191 22.25 17.95 5.38
N GLY A 192 22.02 16.89 6.16
CA GLY A 192 23.02 16.31 7.06
C GLY A 192 23.31 17.14 8.32
N ARG A 193 22.50 18.14 8.59
CA ARG A 193 22.53 18.92 9.85
C ARG A 193 21.24 18.70 10.61
N PHE A 194 21.32 18.61 11.95
CA PHE A 194 20.16 18.59 12.83
C PHE A 194 19.52 19.99 12.87
N THR A 195 18.60 20.24 11.96
CA THR A 195 17.81 21.47 11.91
C THR A 195 16.33 21.09 11.96
N PHE A 196 15.54 21.71 12.83
CA PHE A 196 14.08 21.54 12.93
C PHE A 196 13.36 22.37 11.85
N SER A 197 13.83 22.31 10.60
CA SER A 197 13.29 23.08 9.47
C SER A 197 12.70 22.21 8.37
N GLY A 198 12.51 20.92 8.64
CA GLY A 198 11.91 19.99 7.69
C GLY A 198 10.38 20.12 7.61
N ASP A 199 9.79 19.46 6.62
CA ASP A 199 8.35 19.43 6.44
C ASP A 199 7.66 18.67 7.60
N TRP A 200 6.84 19.34 8.36
CA TRP A 200 6.08 18.78 9.49
C TRP A 200 4.72 18.23 9.10
N THR A 201 4.32 18.44 7.84
CA THR A 201 3.03 17.98 7.28
C THR A 201 2.80 16.47 7.49
N PRO A 202 3.78 15.57 7.25
CA PRO A 202 3.58 14.14 7.45
C PRO A 202 3.29 13.77 8.91
N LEU A 203 3.94 14.44 9.86
CA LEU A 203 3.72 14.22 11.29
C LEU A 203 2.33 14.68 11.73
N LEU A 204 1.89 15.83 11.24
CA LEU A 204 0.55 16.36 11.52
C LEU A 204 -0.53 15.44 10.93
N VAL A 205 -0.38 15.02 9.69
CA VAL A 205 -1.29 14.08 9.04
C VAL A 205 -1.37 12.76 9.80
N ALA A 206 -0.23 12.23 10.25
CA ALA A 206 -0.18 11.02 11.07
C ALA A 206 -0.91 11.21 12.41
N ALA A 207 -0.72 12.35 13.08
CA ALA A 207 -1.39 12.67 14.34
C ALA A 207 -2.91 12.80 14.17
N VAL A 208 -3.37 13.49 13.12
CA VAL A 208 -4.80 13.62 12.80
C VAL A 208 -5.43 12.27 12.49
N SER A 209 -4.79 11.47 11.65
CA SER A 209 -5.27 10.13 11.30
C SER A 209 -5.34 9.21 12.53
N ALA A 210 -4.32 9.25 13.40
CA ALA A 210 -4.29 8.49 14.64
C ALA A 210 -5.40 8.94 15.61
N GLY A 211 -5.63 10.25 15.74
CA GLY A 211 -6.69 10.80 16.57
C GLY A 211 -8.09 10.40 16.10
N VAL A 212 -8.34 10.48 14.79
CA VAL A 212 -9.61 10.03 14.19
C VAL A 212 -9.80 8.53 14.33
N MET A 213 -8.74 7.74 14.14
CA MET A 213 -8.80 6.28 14.35
C MET A 213 -9.10 5.93 15.80
N ALA A 214 -8.44 6.59 16.76
CA ALA A 214 -8.71 6.40 18.20
C ALA A 214 -10.17 6.76 18.55
N LEU A 215 -10.72 7.81 17.96
CA LEU A 215 -12.12 8.18 18.11
C LEU A 215 -13.07 7.09 17.56
N PHE A 216 -12.78 6.55 16.39
CA PHE A 216 -13.59 5.47 15.80
C PHE A 216 -13.52 4.19 16.64
N VAL A 217 -12.34 3.80 17.12
CA VAL A 217 -12.17 2.64 18.01
C VAL A 217 -12.96 2.85 19.30
N TYR A 218 -12.87 4.02 19.92
CA TYR A 218 -13.63 4.36 21.12
C TYR A 218 -15.16 4.29 20.90
N LEU A 219 -15.64 4.77 19.74
CA LEU A 219 -17.06 4.69 19.38
C LEU A 219 -17.51 3.26 19.09
N ALA A 220 -16.67 2.46 18.43
CA ALA A 220 -16.96 1.05 18.12
C ALA A 220 -17.06 0.22 19.42
N GLU A 221 -16.11 0.37 20.35
CA GLU A 221 -16.10 -0.35 21.63
C GLU A 221 -17.23 0.06 22.54
N LYS A 222 -17.51 1.36 22.67
CA LYS A 222 -18.49 1.86 23.63
C LYS A 222 -19.92 1.84 23.15
N LYS A 223 -20.17 1.97 21.83
CA LYS A 223 -21.50 2.01 21.25
C LYS A 223 -21.86 0.77 20.43
N HIS A 224 -20.94 -0.19 20.28
CA HIS A 224 -21.15 -1.44 19.51
C HIS A 224 -21.69 -1.21 18.09
N ILE A 225 -21.27 -0.12 17.44
CA ILE A 225 -21.72 0.22 16.09
C ILE A 225 -20.81 -0.48 15.08
N THR A 226 -21.20 -1.65 14.60
CA THR A 226 -20.45 -2.47 13.63
C THR A 226 -20.12 -1.73 12.33
N TRP A 227 -20.95 -0.77 11.93
CA TRP A 227 -20.68 0.05 10.74
C TRP A 227 -19.46 0.96 10.94
N VAL A 228 -19.30 1.53 12.13
CA VAL A 228 -18.14 2.38 12.46
C VAL A 228 -16.84 1.56 12.48
N GLU A 229 -16.89 0.33 12.98
CA GLU A 229 -15.75 -0.59 12.98
C GLU A 229 -15.28 -0.87 11.54
N ASN A 230 -16.20 -1.15 10.64
CA ASN A 230 -15.91 -1.45 9.24
C ASN A 230 -15.32 -0.26 8.46
N PHE A 231 -15.72 0.97 8.79
CA PHE A 231 -15.29 2.18 8.09
C PHE A 231 -14.19 2.98 8.82
N SER A 232 -13.72 2.53 9.98
CA SER A 232 -12.73 3.25 10.80
C SER A 232 -11.42 3.52 10.07
N ILE A 233 -10.88 2.50 9.39
CA ILE A 233 -9.63 2.60 8.63
C ILE A 233 -9.78 3.61 7.48
N ALA A 234 -10.84 3.48 6.72
CA ALA A 234 -11.10 4.33 5.57
C ALA A 234 -11.42 5.78 5.99
N GLY A 235 -12.19 5.97 7.04
CA GLY A 235 -12.49 7.28 7.61
C GLY A 235 -11.25 7.99 8.13
N SER A 236 -10.36 7.29 8.82
CA SER A 236 -9.09 7.85 9.29
C SER A 236 -8.14 8.23 8.14
N MET A 237 -8.10 7.42 7.06
CA MET A 237 -7.34 7.75 5.85
C MET A 237 -7.88 9.01 5.17
N LEU A 238 -9.19 9.11 4.96
CA LEU A 238 -9.82 10.30 4.35
C LEU A 238 -9.61 11.55 5.20
N ALA A 239 -9.71 11.45 6.52
CA ALA A 239 -9.44 12.56 7.43
C ALA A 239 -7.98 13.02 7.34
N GLY A 240 -7.02 12.08 7.28
CA GLY A 240 -5.61 12.38 7.07
C GLY A 240 -5.35 13.08 5.74
N MET A 241 -5.97 12.60 4.66
CA MET A 241 -5.86 13.23 3.34
C MET A 241 -6.46 14.64 3.32
N ALA A 242 -7.62 14.84 3.94
CA ALA A 242 -8.22 16.17 4.07
C ALA A 242 -7.32 17.12 4.87
N ALA A 243 -6.71 16.65 5.96
CA ALA A 243 -5.75 17.43 6.73
C ALA A 243 -4.51 17.81 5.89
N ALA A 244 -3.99 16.87 5.09
CA ALA A 244 -2.85 17.15 4.19
C ALA A 244 -3.18 18.26 3.16
N VAL A 245 -4.37 18.20 2.57
CA VAL A 245 -4.83 19.23 1.60
C VAL A 245 -4.99 20.58 2.28
N LEU A 246 -5.59 20.62 3.48
CA LEU A 246 -5.77 21.88 4.22
C LEU A 246 -4.44 22.52 4.60
N VAL A 247 -3.46 21.73 5.01
CA VAL A 247 -2.11 22.24 5.35
C VAL A 247 -1.35 22.67 4.09
N GLY A 248 -1.53 21.97 2.97
CA GLY A 248 -0.90 22.33 1.69
C GLY A 248 -1.51 23.57 1.02
N LEU A 249 -2.67 24.04 1.49
CA LEU A 249 -3.32 25.28 1.03
C LEU A 249 -2.94 26.51 1.86
N ILE A 250 -2.30 26.34 3.01
CA ILE A 250 -1.78 27.40 3.90
C ILE A 250 -0.30 27.62 3.65
#